data_0799750e9abcd21b32fc44bf953ab7ec
#
_entry.id   0799750e9abcd21b32fc44bf953ab7ec
#
_cell.length_a   1.000
_cell.length_b   1.000
_cell.length_c   1.000
_cell.angle_alpha   90.00
_cell.angle_beta   90.00
_cell.angle_gamma   90.00
#
_symmetry.space_group_name_H-M   'P 1'
#
loop_
_entity.id
_entity.type
_entity.pdbx_description
1 polymer ?
#
loop_
_entity_poly.entity_id
_entity_poly.type
_entity_poly.pdbx_seq_one_letter_code
_entity_poly.pdbx_strand_id
1 'polypeptide(L)'
;MNSGAAMRQGETLRRVGPPAAPPGSDWIRCAEGAPYFVTGAGEVWTPVGHNEAITWPNIAPLYRRRDPEAVERHFADLAAHGVTCLRLMLDYSQVRHRHLEHRVGSFSPAMVRLWDDLIALGERYGIRFLLTPFDTFFMALRWKWHPYSHHAGGPAASPETMFTCPQTRAAIINRLLFATRRWGHSPAVFAWDLWNEIDSFYAGRDMAVTHAFVTKVSETLRAEELRLHGRSHLQTVSAFHPNLVADPALGEVIFRHPALDFASIHLYEPETIDAPGHSLAPAEATARLMREAAAQCPPGRPLMDSEHGPVHTFADRGTTLPESFDTACFRRTQWAHLASGGAGGGMRWPYRHPHVLLPAMHVAQRMLASFLPLIDWRHFDRAPLEERLTVHDFSGLACGCGDARQAVIALMPHETHGPTASRIEIAGLEHGCYSVTQVNTVTGAREESAVHTHQDGTLVVLAMCAGQDLAIAITPAPDAC
;
A
#
# COMPACT_ATOMS: atom_id res chain seq x y z
N MET A 1 56.22 40.03 4.97
CA MET A 1 56.53 38.79 4.24
C MET A 1 55.26 37.98 4.17
N ASN A 2 54.73 37.86 2.96
CA ASN A 2 53.42 37.17 2.63
C ASN A 2 53.56 35.66 2.74
N SER A 3 52.61 35.01 3.34
CA SER A 3 52.35 33.60 3.06
C SER A 3 50.84 33.44 2.76
N GLY A 4 50.58 33.28 1.48
CA GLY A 4 49.25 33.00 0.97
C GLY A 4 48.79 31.58 1.32
N ALA A 5 47.60 31.46 1.89
CA ALA A 5 46.88 30.20 2.04
C ALA A 5 46.14 29.89 0.75
N ALA A 6 46.53 28.83 0.09
CA ALA A 6 45.82 28.27 -1.07
C ALA A 6 44.52 27.61 -0.63
N MET A 7 43.40 28.09 -1.14
CA MET A 7 42.11 27.37 -1.09
C MET A 7 42.23 26.12 -1.93
N ARG A 8 41.99 24.96 -1.31
CA ARG A 8 41.74 23.71 -2.02
C ARG A 8 40.30 23.74 -2.56
N GLN A 9 40.16 23.75 -3.85
CA GLN A 9 38.88 23.50 -4.55
C GLN A 9 38.44 22.08 -4.25
N GLY A 10 37.23 21.95 -3.70
CA GLY A 10 36.62 20.68 -3.48
C GLY A 10 36.23 20.00 -4.80
N GLU A 11 36.81 18.84 -5.06
CA GLU A 11 36.36 17.93 -6.12
C GLU A 11 34.92 17.47 -5.83
N THR A 12 34.02 17.90 -6.69
CA THR A 12 32.66 17.38 -6.74
C THR A 12 32.74 15.97 -7.30
N LEU A 13 32.57 14.96 -6.44
CA LEU A 13 32.41 13.58 -6.85
C LEU A 13 31.20 13.49 -7.82
N ARG A 14 31.48 13.34 -9.11
CA ARG A 14 30.45 12.93 -10.10
C ARG A 14 30.01 11.52 -9.76
N ARG A 15 28.86 11.38 -9.11
CA ARG A 15 28.17 10.09 -8.99
C ARG A 15 27.67 9.70 -10.38
N VAL A 16 28.23 8.63 -10.92
CA VAL A 16 27.69 7.95 -12.10
C VAL A 16 26.43 7.26 -11.61
N GLY A 17 25.27 7.79 -11.96
CA GLY A 17 23.98 7.13 -11.73
C GLY A 17 23.89 5.84 -12.57
N PRO A 18 23.04 4.88 -12.17
CA PRO A 18 22.76 3.72 -13.00
C PRO A 18 22.27 4.17 -14.40
N PRO A 19 22.54 3.39 -15.46
CA PRO A 19 22.07 3.72 -16.79
C PRO A 19 20.56 3.94 -16.78
N ALA A 20 20.11 5.03 -17.40
CA ALA A 20 18.69 5.34 -17.48
C ALA A 20 17.94 4.19 -18.19
N ALA A 21 16.94 3.64 -17.51
CA ALA A 21 16.05 2.66 -18.13
C ALA A 21 15.33 3.28 -19.35
N PRO A 22 14.94 2.48 -20.34
CA PRO A 22 14.22 2.99 -21.50
C PRO A 22 12.96 3.76 -21.07
N PRO A 23 12.62 4.89 -21.68
CA PRO A 23 11.41 5.62 -21.34
C PRO A 23 10.21 4.68 -21.38
N GLY A 24 9.56 4.48 -20.26
CA GLY A 24 8.36 3.65 -20.16
C GLY A 24 8.49 2.29 -19.49
N SER A 25 9.70 1.76 -19.30
CA SER A 25 9.89 0.46 -18.66
C SER A 25 9.52 0.43 -17.17
N ASP A 26 9.60 1.54 -16.48
CA ASP A 26 9.48 1.61 -15.02
C ASP A 26 8.09 2.01 -14.50
N TRP A 27 7.17 2.42 -15.37
CA TRP A 27 5.81 2.74 -14.95
C TRP A 27 5.03 1.47 -14.60
N ILE A 28 4.22 1.57 -13.54
CA ILE A 28 3.40 0.46 -13.10
C ILE A 28 2.09 0.41 -13.90
N ARG A 29 1.66 -0.80 -14.23
CA ARG A 29 0.35 -1.11 -14.83
C ARG A 29 -0.26 -2.34 -14.16
N CYS A 30 -1.54 -2.56 -14.36
CA CYS A 30 -2.17 -3.83 -14.00
C CYS A 30 -1.64 -4.94 -14.92
N ALA A 31 -1.43 -6.13 -14.37
CA ALA A 31 -1.09 -7.31 -15.16
C ALA A 31 -2.28 -7.73 -16.04
N GLU A 32 -1.99 -8.24 -17.22
CA GLU A 32 -3.02 -8.84 -18.07
C GLU A 32 -3.35 -10.24 -17.55
N GLY A 33 -4.62 -10.47 -17.20
CA GLY A 33 -5.10 -11.79 -16.76
C GLY A 33 -4.78 -12.16 -15.30
N ALA A 34 -4.24 -11.23 -14.51
CA ALA A 34 -4.05 -11.43 -13.07
C ALA A 34 -4.38 -10.15 -12.28
N PRO A 35 -5.00 -10.25 -11.09
CA PRO A 35 -5.32 -9.10 -10.26
C PRO A 35 -4.08 -8.59 -9.52
N TYR A 36 -3.03 -8.21 -10.26
CA TYR A 36 -1.74 -7.80 -9.72
C TYR A 36 -1.10 -6.65 -10.51
N PHE A 37 0.08 -6.20 -10.09
CA PHE A 37 0.81 -5.10 -10.70
C PHE A 37 2.10 -5.58 -11.37
N VAL A 38 2.43 -4.94 -12.50
CA VAL A 38 3.68 -5.15 -13.22
C VAL A 38 4.27 -3.82 -13.68
N THR A 39 5.57 -3.80 -13.93
CA THR A 39 6.22 -2.66 -14.59
C THR A 39 5.83 -2.58 -16.06
N GLY A 40 6.14 -1.49 -16.73
CA GLY A 40 5.98 -1.37 -18.19
C GLY A 40 6.77 -2.42 -18.98
N ALA A 41 7.85 -2.95 -18.43
CA ALA A 41 8.63 -4.05 -18.99
C ALA A 41 7.99 -5.45 -18.76
N GLY A 42 6.91 -5.52 -17.95
CA GLY A 42 6.24 -6.78 -17.62
C GLY A 42 6.83 -7.50 -16.41
N GLU A 43 7.79 -6.90 -15.71
CA GLU A 43 8.31 -7.45 -14.45
C GLU A 43 7.28 -7.29 -13.32
N VAL A 44 7.17 -8.29 -12.47
CA VAL A 44 6.28 -8.22 -11.28
C VAL A 44 6.70 -7.06 -10.38
N TRP A 45 5.74 -6.28 -9.95
CA TRP A 45 5.95 -5.25 -8.93
C TRP A 45 4.91 -5.37 -7.82
N THR A 46 5.37 -5.36 -6.58
CA THR A 46 4.51 -5.50 -5.41
C THR A 46 4.65 -4.27 -4.52
N PRO A 47 3.55 -3.63 -4.09
CA PRO A 47 3.58 -2.54 -3.12
C PRO A 47 3.88 -3.10 -1.71
N VAL A 48 5.14 -3.13 -1.35
CA VAL A 48 5.58 -3.41 0.03
C VAL A 48 5.89 -2.08 0.70
N GLY A 49 5.16 -1.74 1.75
CA GLY A 49 5.37 -0.41 2.35
C GLY A 49 4.41 -0.05 3.47
N HIS A 50 4.22 1.25 3.64
CA HIS A 50 3.39 1.84 4.69
C HIS A 50 3.02 3.29 4.34
N ASN A 51 2.18 3.89 5.17
CA ASN A 51 1.86 5.31 5.07
C ASN A 51 2.92 6.16 5.77
N GLU A 52 3.25 7.28 5.15
CA GLU A 52 4.08 8.34 5.73
C GLU A 52 3.36 9.69 5.58
N ALA A 53 3.73 10.66 6.40
CA ALA A 53 3.23 12.02 6.23
C ALA A 53 4.38 13.04 6.20
N ILE A 54 4.24 14.04 5.36
CA ILE A 54 5.22 15.13 5.18
C ILE A 54 5.50 15.94 6.46
N THR A 55 4.72 15.71 7.51
CA THR A 55 4.86 16.36 8.81
C THR A 55 5.42 15.44 9.89
N TRP A 56 5.58 14.14 9.60
CA TRP A 56 6.08 13.16 10.55
C TRP A 56 7.61 13.11 10.60
N PRO A 57 8.19 12.52 11.67
CA PRO A 57 9.62 12.62 11.96
C PRO A 57 10.54 12.23 10.80
N ASN A 58 10.18 11.19 10.05
CA ASN A 58 11.02 10.66 8.97
C ASN A 58 11.10 11.59 7.75
N ILE A 59 10.03 12.35 7.45
CA ILE A 59 9.95 13.21 6.25
C ILE A 59 9.99 14.71 6.61
N ALA A 60 9.49 15.10 7.78
CA ALA A 60 9.43 16.51 8.19
C ALA A 60 10.79 17.28 8.10
N PRO A 61 11.95 16.64 8.31
CA PRO A 61 13.26 17.32 8.16
C PRO A 61 13.53 17.84 6.75
N LEU A 62 12.88 17.27 5.71
CA LEU A 62 13.03 17.72 4.33
C LEU A 62 12.40 19.11 4.09
N TYR A 63 11.38 19.46 4.87
CA TYR A 63 10.75 20.79 4.73
C TYR A 63 11.76 21.91 4.95
N ARG A 64 11.91 22.77 3.94
CA ARG A 64 12.93 23.82 3.86
C ARG A 64 14.36 23.26 4.00
N ARG A 65 14.56 21.99 3.67
CA ARG A 65 15.87 21.29 3.69
C ARG A 65 16.62 21.46 5.02
N ARG A 66 15.91 21.26 6.14
CA ARG A 66 16.51 21.36 7.48
C ARG A 66 17.54 20.27 7.73
N ASP A 67 17.21 19.03 7.34
CA ASP A 67 18.11 17.87 7.39
C ASP A 67 17.72 16.88 6.28
N PRO A 68 18.07 17.18 5.02
CA PRO A 68 17.76 16.30 3.90
C PRO A 68 18.52 14.96 3.98
N GLU A 69 19.70 14.94 4.61
CA GLU A 69 20.49 13.72 4.76
C GLU A 69 19.81 12.72 5.70
N ALA A 70 19.13 13.17 6.75
CA ALA A 70 18.34 12.27 7.60
C ALA A 70 17.24 11.59 6.81
N VAL A 71 16.54 12.33 5.94
CA VAL A 71 15.49 11.75 5.08
C VAL A 71 16.08 10.82 4.03
N GLU A 72 17.24 11.16 3.45
CA GLU A 72 17.94 10.27 2.53
C GLU A 72 18.35 8.94 3.20
N ARG A 73 18.88 9.00 4.43
CA ARG A 73 19.22 7.79 5.21
C ARG A 73 17.97 6.93 5.47
N HIS A 74 16.84 7.55 5.77
CA HIS A 74 15.57 6.84 5.93
C HIS A 74 15.17 6.11 4.64
N PHE A 75 15.22 6.76 3.48
CA PHE A 75 14.92 6.12 2.19
C PHE A 75 15.88 4.97 1.86
N ALA A 76 17.19 5.14 2.18
CA ALA A 76 18.17 4.07 2.02
C ALA A 76 17.86 2.86 2.92
N ASP A 77 17.44 3.09 4.15
CA ASP A 77 17.03 2.03 5.08
C ASP A 77 15.76 1.31 4.60
N LEU A 78 14.75 2.04 4.16
CA LEU A 78 13.53 1.47 3.57
C LEU A 78 13.86 0.56 2.39
N ALA A 79 14.68 1.02 1.46
CA ALA A 79 15.10 0.23 0.29
C ALA A 79 15.88 -1.03 0.70
N ALA A 80 16.76 -0.95 1.70
CA ALA A 80 17.48 -2.11 2.26
C ALA A 80 16.55 -3.15 2.92
N HIS A 81 15.37 -2.72 3.33
CA HIS A 81 14.31 -3.59 3.86
C HIS A 81 13.27 -4.02 2.82
N GLY A 82 13.52 -3.78 1.53
CA GLY A 82 12.65 -4.22 0.44
C GLY A 82 11.34 -3.43 0.31
N VAL A 83 11.27 -2.23 0.92
CA VAL A 83 10.14 -1.31 0.73
C VAL A 83 10.16 -0.77 -0.69
N THR A 84 9.06 -0.91 -1.39
CA THR A 84 8.87 -0.49 -2.79
C THR A 84 7.83 0.60 -2.94
N CYS A 85 7.02 0.86 -1.91
CA CYS A 85 5.91 1.78 -1.97
C CYS A 85 5.72 2.55 -0.66
N LEU A 86 5.47 3.85 -0.77
CA LEU A 86 4.94 4.67 0.32
C LEU A 86 3.63 5.34 -0.13
N ARG A 87 2.65 5.40 0.76
CA ARG A 87 1.46 6.22 0.51
C ARG A 87 1.61 7.56 1.21
N LEU A 88 1.38 8.63 0.45
CA LEU A 88 1.58 10.01 0.89
C LEU A 88 0.48 10.93 0.38
N MET A 89 0.13 11.88 1.20
CA MET A 89 -0.77 12.96 0.85
C MET A 89 0.03 14.18 0.38
N LEU A 90 -0.37 14.82 -0.73
CA LEU A 90 0.32 16.00 -1.28
C LEU A 90 0.37 17.16 -0.29
N ASP A 91 -0.65 17.28 0.56
CA ASP A 91 -0.58 18.06 1.79
C ASP A 91 -1.23 17.29 2.94
N TYR A 92 -0.79 17.57 4.15
CA TYR A 92 -1.33 16.97 5.35
C TYR A 92 -1.73 18.08 6.32
N SER A 93 -3.03 18.34 6.39
CA SER A 93 -3.61 19.48 7.08
C SER A 93 -3.49 19.44 8.61
N GLN A 94 -2.84 18.40 9.17
CA GLN A 94 -2.50 18.34 10.59
C GLN A 94 -1.68 19.57 11.05
N VAL A 95 -0.83 20.11 10.16
CA VAL A 95 -0.03 21.30 10.42
C VAL A 95 -0.48 22.46 9.55
N ARG A 96 -0.88 23.55 10.21
CA ARG A 96 -1.61 24.70 9.69
C ARG A 96 -0.97 25.43 8.49
N HIS A 97 0.31 25.26 8.22
CA HIS A 97 1.04 26.02 7.20
C HIS A 97 1.81 25.13 6.21
N ARG A 98 1.45 23.87 6.10
CA ARG A 98 2.07 22.92 5.17
C ARG A 98 1.09 22.43 4.12
N HIS A 99 0.34 23.35 3.54
CA HIS A 99 -0.46 23.08 2.37
C HIS A 99 0.38 23.22 1.09
N LEU A 100 0.12 22.38 0.11
CA LEU A 100 0.74 22.47 -1.22
C LEU A 100 0.42 23.83 -1.87
N GLU A 101 -0.80 24.30 -1.65
CA GLU A 101 -1.24 25.62 -2.09
C GLU A 101 -1.47 26.52 -0.87
N HIS A 102 -0.91 27.71 -0.85
CA HIS A 102 -1.23 28.70 0.18
C HIS A 102 -2.51 29.49 -0.14
N ARG A 103 -2.89 29.53 -1.41
CA ARG A 103 -4.19 29.91 -1.97
C ARG A 103 -4.47 29.03 -3.16
N VAL A 104 -5.72 28.76 -3.46
CA VAL A 104 -6.10 27.96 -4.62
C VAL A 104 -5.42 28.49 -5.89
N GLY A 105 -4.73 27.60 -6.60
CA GLY A 105 -3.95 27.93 -7.78
C GLY A 105 -2.58 28.57 -7.54
N SER A 106 -2.21 28.82 -6.27
CA SER A 106 -0.93 29.44 -5.91
C SER A 106 -0.09 28.48 -5.04
N PHE A 107 0.80 27.73 -5.69
CA PHE A 107 1.60 26.67 -5.08
C PHE A 107 2.73 27.23 -4.22
N SER A 108 2.89 26.65 -3.03
CA SER A 108 3.93 27.01 -2.08
C SER A 108 5.32 26.56 -2.57
N PRO A 109 6.28 27.48 -2.84
CA PRO A 109 7.60 27.07 -3.32
C PRO A 109 8.35 26.14 -2.37
N ALA A 110 8.10 26.23 -1.06
CA ALA A 110 8.71 25.36 -0.07
C ALA A 110 8.12 23.94 -0.10
N MET A 111 6.82 23.82 -0.35
CA MET A 111 6.16 22.53 -0.51
C MET A 111 6.50 21.88 -1.84
N VAL A 112 6.54 22.66 -2.91
CA VAL A 112 6.95 22.16 -4.23
C VAL A 112 8.38 21.60 -4.17
N ARG A 113 9.32 22.30 -3.55
CA ARG A 113 10.70 21.78 -3.37
C ARG A 113 10.74 20.53 -2.50
N LEU A 114 9.93 20.44 -1.45
CA LEU A 114 9.83 19.22 -0.63
C LEU A 114 9.43 18.02 -1.50
N TRP A 115 8.45 18.20 -2.35
CA TRP A 115 7.99 17.15 -3.26
C TRP A 115 9.00 16.85 -4.37
N ASP A 116 9.71 17.86 -4.92
CA ASP A 116 10.80 17.62 -5.87
C ASP A 116 11.89 16.73 -5.23
N ASP A 117 12.26 17.03 -3.99
CA ASP A 117 13.25 16.26 -3.25
C ASP A 117 12.74 14.83 -2.93
N LEU A 118 11.46 14.67 -2.55
CA LEU A 118 10.85 13.35 -2.30
C LEU A 118 10.79 12.49 -3.58
N ILE A 119 10.36 13.05 -4.69
CA ILE A 119 10.33 12.34 -5.98
C ILE A 119 11.74 11.89 -6.37
N ALA A 120 12.73 12.76 -6.23
CA ALA A 120 14.13 12.41 -6.52
C ALA A 120 14.67 11.30 -5.60
N LEU A 121 14.27 11.28 -4.32
CA LEU A 121 14.61 10.19 -3.40
C LEU A 121 13.90 8.88 -3.80
N GLY A 122 12.61 8.94 -4.16
CA GLY A 122 11.88 7.79 -4.68
C GLY A 122 12.56 7.17 -5.91
N GLU A 123 12.96 8.00 -6.88
CA GLU A 123 13.71 7.54 -8.07
C GLU A 123 15.03 6.88 -7.70
N ARG A 124 15.78 7.52 -6.80
CA ARG A 124 17.13 7.05 -6.39
C ARG A 124 17.08 5.70 -5.69
N TYR A 125 16.07 5.49 -4.85
CA TYR A 125 15.97 4.29 -4.01
C TYR A 125 14.96 3.25 -4.52
N GLY A 126 14.34 3.49 -5.68
CA GLY A 126 13.35 2.58 -6.26
C GLY A 126 12.03 2.51 -5.49
N ILE A 127 11.74 3.52 -4.67
CA ILE A 127 10.50 3.61 -3.89
C ILE A 127 9.48 4.44 -4.66
N ARG A 128 8.28 3.89 -4.82
CA ARG A 128 7.20 4.55 -5.54
C ARG A 128 6.16 5.10 -4.58
N PHE A 129 5.40 6.08 -5.04
CA PHE A 129 4.41 6.77 -4.22
C PHE A 129 2.99 6.53 -4.74
N LEU A 130 2.13 6.05 -3.86
CA LEU A 130 0.69 6.20 -3.99
C LEU A 130 0.32 7.59 -3.47
N LEU A 131 -0.04 8.49 -4.38
CA LEU A 131 -0.26 9.91 -4.05
C LEU A 131 -1.75 10.22 -3.97
N THR A 132 -2.16 10.86 -2.88
CA THR A 132 -3.49 11.45 -2.77
C THR A 132 -3.42 12.97 -2.67
N PRO A 133 -4.31 13.72 -3.35
CA PRO A 133 -4.24 15.18 -3.37
C PRO A 133 -4.59 15.84 -2.04
N PHE A 134 -5.40 15.17 -1.20
CA PHE A 134 -5.91 15.72 0.07
C PHE A 134 -5.96 14.65 1.16
N ASP A 135 -5.71 15.07 2.41
CA ASP A 135 -6.19 14.34 3.57
C ASP A 135 -7.66 14.74 3.84
N THR A 136 -8.53 13.81 3.90
CA THR A 136 -9.95 14.07 4.13
C THR A 136 -10.24 14.52 5.56
N PHE A 137 -9.60 13.86 6.52
CA PHE A 137 -9.91 13.99 7.94
C PHE A 137 -9.51 15.35 8.52
N PHE A 138 -8.22 15.71 8.42
CA PHE A 138 -7.75 16.99 8.97
C PHE A 138 -8.20 18.19 8.15
N MET A 139 -8.43 18.03 6.86
CA MET A 139 -9.03 19.06 6.02
C MET A 139 -10.41 19.45 6.56
N ALA A 140 -11.27 18.46 6.88
CA ALA A 140 -12.60 18.71 7.42
C ALA A 140 -12.54 19.35 8.83
N LEU A 141 -11.70 18.80 9.73
CA LEU A 141 -11.54 19.33 11.09
C LEU A 141 -10.99 20.77 11.13
N ARG A 142 -10.20 21.16 10.13
CA ARG A 142 -9.52 22.45 10.06
C ARG A 142 -10.02 23.32 8.93
N TRP A 143 -11.22 23.05 8.45
CA TRP A 143 -11.83 23.64 7.27
C TRP A 143 -11.63 25.13 7.13
N LYS A 144 -11.87 25.90 8.18
CA LYS A 144 -11.79 27.39 8.13
C LYS A 144 -10.41 27.92 7.73
N TRP A 145 -9.35 27.13 7.82
CA TRP A 145 -7.99 27.52 7.43
C TRP A 145 -7.51 26.85 6.13
N HIS A 146 -8.30 25.88 5.63
CA HIS A 146 -7.93 25.18 4.41
C HIS A 146 -8.03 26.13 3.21
N PRO A 147 -7.05 26.14 2.28
CA PRO A 147 -7.03 27.07 1.14
C PRO A 147 -8.29 27.04 0.27
N TYR A 148 -8.98 25.92 0.22
CA TYR A 148 -10.22 25.75 -0.55
C TYR A 148 -11.46 26.29 0.15
N SER A 149 -11.39 26.56 1.43
CA SER A 149 -12.48 27.11 2.22
C SER A 149 -12.74 28.56 1.87
N HIS A 150 -14.01 28.95 1.78
CA HIS A 150 -14.42 30.33 1.62
C HIS A 150 -13.85 31.25 2.74
N HIS A 151 -13.73 30.73 3.95
CA HIS A 151 -13.11 31.46 5.07
C HIS A 151 -11.64 31.84 4.84
N ALA A 152 -10.93 31.07 4.02
CA ALA A 152 -9.55 31.32 3.63
C ALA A 152 -9.43 31.97 2.24
N GLY A 153 -10.55 32.38 1.63
CA GLY A 153 -10.63 32.98 0.29
C GLY A 153 -10.70 31.95 -0.84
N GLY A 154 -10.98 30.69 -0.52
CA GLY A 154 -11.19 29.62 -1.49
C GLY A 154 -12.62 29.58 -2.05
N PRO A 155 -12.89 28.69 -3.02
CA PRO A 155 -14.17 28.65 -3.73
C PRO A 155 -15.28 27.88 -3.01
N ALA A 156 -14.94 26.99 -2.04
CA ALA A 156 -15.93 26.13 -1.41
C ALA A 156 -16.58 26.79 -0.19
N ALA A 157 -17.89 26.90 -0.18
CA ALA A 157 -18.64 27.42 0.95
C ALA A 157 -18.52 26.53 2.19
N SER A 158 -18.54 25.21 1.96
CA SER A 158 -18.41 24.19 3.01
C SER A 158 -17.80 22.91 2.44
N PRO A 159 -17.36 21.96 3.28
CA PRO A 159 -16.86 20.65 2.81
C PRO A 159 -17.86 19.89 1.94
N GLU A 160 -19.17 19.99 2.21
CA GLU A 160 -20.24 19.33 1.49
C GLU A 160 -20.32 19.79 0.01
N THR A 161 -19.87 20.99 -0.29
CA THR A 161 -19.93 21.55 -1.63
C THR A 161 -18.72 21.25 -2.51
N MET A 162 -17.72 20.56 -1.97
CA MET A 162 -16.44 20.30 -2.66
C MET A 162 -16.61 19.62 -4.02
N PHE A 163 -17.50 18.62 -4.12
CA PHE A 163 -17.70 17.86 -5.35
C PHE A 163 -18.74 18.46 -6.29
N THR A 164 -19.63 19.32 -5.79
CA THR A 164 -20.72 19.89 -6.57
C THR A 164 -20.41 21.29 -7.09
N CYS A 165 -19.64 22.10 -6.36
CA CYS A 165 -19.24 23.45 -6.77
C CYS A 165 -18.31 23.41 -8.00
N PRO A 166 -18.67 23.98 -9.15
CA PRO A 166 -17.84 23.95 -10.36
C PRO A 166 -16.46 24.56 -10.16
N GLN A 167 -16.35 25.66 -9.42
CA GLN A 167 -15.08 26.34 -9.16
C GLN A 167 -14.16 25.50 -8.28
N THR A 168 -14.72 24.78 -7.31
CA THR A 168 -13.96 23.88 -6.45
C THR A 168 -13.46 22.66 -7.23
N ARG A 169 -14.33 22.05 -8.05
CA ARG A 169 -13.90 20.93 -8.94
C ARG A 169 -12.78 21.37 -9.89
N ALA A 170 -12.90 22.55 -10.49
CA ALA A 170 -11.85 23.10 -11.34
C ALA A 170 -10.54 23.30 -10.58
N ALA A 171 -10.60 23.75 -9.33
CA ALA A 171 -9.42 23.90 -8.47
C ALA A 171 -8.77 22.55 -8.11
N ILE A 172 -9.57 21.53 -7.77
CA ILE A 172 -9.09 20.15 -7.51
C ILE A 172 -8.38 19.60 -8.74
N ILE A 173 -9.01 19.70 -9.91
CA ILE A 173 -8.41 19.28 -11.18
C ILE A 173 -7.11 20.05 -11.45
N ASN A 174 -7.08 21.36 -11.25
CA ASN A 174 -5.87 22.16 -11.45
C ASN A 174 -4.71 21.72 -10.54
N ARG A 175 -4.99 21.32 -9.28
CA ARG A 175 -3.97 20.75 -8.38
C ARG A 175 -3.40 19.45 -8.93
N LEU A 176 -4.23 18.53 -9.38
CA LEU A 176 -3.80 17.27 -9.98
C LEU A 176 -3.04 17.49 -11.29
N LEU A 177 -3.51 18.41 -12.14
CA LEU A 177 -2.80 18.78 -13.36
C LEU A 177 -1.44 19.44 -13.09
N PHE A 178 -1.35 20.26 -12.05
CA PHE A 178 -0.05 20.77 -11.60
C PHE A 178 0.88 19.65 -11.17
N ALA A 179 0.39 18.74 -10.31
CA ALA A 179 1.18 17.64 -9.79
C ALA A 179 1.68 16.72 -10.92
N THR A 180 0.80 16.33 -11.86
CA THR A 180 1.21 15.46 -12.96
C THR A 180 2.13 16.16 -13.97
N ARG A 181 1.94 17.45 -14.25
CA ARG A 181 2.85 18.22 -15.11
C ARG A 181 4.25 18.34 -14.51
N ARG A 182 4.35 18.37 -13.20
CA ARG A 182 5.62 18.52 -12.51
C ARG A 182 6.29 17.20 -12.19
N TRP A 183 5.56 16.24 -11.69
CA TRP A 183 6.10 14.97 -11.17
C TRP A 183 5.65 13.73 -11.95
N GLY A 184 4.60 13.82 -12.75
CA GLY A 184 4.02 12.67 -13.44
C GLY A 184 4.92 12.03 -14.53
N HIS A 185 6.03 12.66 -14.88
CA HIS A 185 7.04 12.02 -15.75
C HIS A 185 7.88 10.98 -14.97
N SER A 186 7.88 11.06 -13.65
CA SER A 186 8.74 10.26 -12.79
C SER A 186 8.20 8.84 -12.60
N PRO A 187 9.04 7.80 -12.70
CA PRO A 187 8.69 6.44 -12.33
C PRO A 187 8.44 6.27 -10.82
N ALA A 188 8.81 7.26 -9.99
CA ALA A 188 8.49 7.24 -8.57
C ALA A 188 6.99 7.45 -8.29
N VAL A 189 6.20 7.93 -9.24
CA VAL A 189 4.74 7.93 -9.10
C VAL A 189 4.20 6.54 -9.45
N PHE A 190 3.61 5.86 -8.46
CA PHE A 190 2.91 4.58 -8.68
C PHE A 190 1.51 4.82 -9.23
N ALA A 191 0.73 5.57 -8.46
CA ALA A 191 -0.67 5.76 -8.77
C ALA A 191 -1.22 7.03 -8.08
N TRP A 192 -2.37 7.49 -8.57
CA TRP A 192 -3.17 8.52 -7.95
C TRP A 192 -4.33 7.90 -7.18
N ASP A 193 -4.37 8.07 -5.86
CA ASP A 193 -5.56 7.91 -5.04
C ASP A 193 -6.31 9.26 -5.12
N LEU A 194 -7.27 9.36 -6.06
CA LEU A 194 -7.90 10.63 -6.44
C LEU A 194 -8.56 11.34 -5.27
N TRP A 195 -8.93 10.59 -4.24
CA TRP A 195 -9.45 11.13 -2.99
C TRP A 195 -9.28 10.14 -1.84
N ASN A 196 -8.71 10.61 -0.72
CA ASN A 196 -8.57 9.80 0.50
C ASN A 196 -9.93 9.60 1.17
N GLU A 197 -10.34 8.35 1.40
CA GLU A 197 -11.59 8.00 2.08
C GLU A 197 -12.77 8.81 1.56
N ILE A 198 -13.05 8.65 0.26
CA ILE A 198 -14.04 9.47 -0.45
C ILE A 198 -15.44 9.38 0.16
N ASP A 199 -15.77 8.24 0.75
CA ASP A 199 -17.00 7.90 1.44
C ASP A 199 -17.12 8.57 2.83
N SER A 200 -16.00 8.80 3.50
CA SER A 200 -15.93 9.47 4.80
C SER A 200 -16.02 10.98 4.68
N PHE A 201 -15.76 11.52 3.51
CA PHE A 201 -15.82 12.95 3.27
C PHE A 201 -17.27 13.42 3.06
N TYR A 202 -17.60 14.58 3.60
CA TYR A 202 -18.99 15.12 3.57
C TYR A 202 -19.59 15.20 2.17
N ALA A 203 -18.78 15.58 1.16
CA ALA A 203 -19.22 15.67 -0.24
C ALA A 203 -19.40 14.30 -0.90
N GLY A 204 -18.80 13.24 -0.36
CA GLY A 204 -18.83 11.88 -0.88
C GLY A 204 -20.06 11.05 -0.46
N ARG A 205 -20.96 11.61 0.33
CA ARG A 205 -22.14 10.89 0.84
C ARG A 205 -23.23 10.67 -0.23
N ASP A 206 -23.24 11.46 -1.28
CA ASP A 206 -24.12 11.26 -2.44
C ASP A 206 -23.37 10.44 -3.50
N MET A 207 -23.83 9.23 -3.73
CA MET A 207 -23.20 8.28 -4.65
C MET A 207 -23.19 8.76 -6.11
N ALA A 208 -24.25 9.41 -6.56
CA ALA A 208 -24.31 9.94 -7.93
C ALA A 208 -23.34 11.10 -8.11
N VAL A 209 -23.24 11.97 -7.12
CA VAL A 209 -22.26 13.08 -7.08
C VAL A 209 -20.85 12.52 -7.06
N THR A 210 -20.59 11.53 -6.22
CA THR A 210 -19.27 10.90 -6.08
C THR A 210 -18.84 10.20 -7.36
N HIS A 211 -19.72 9.41 -7.96
CA HIS A 211 -19.45 8.76 -9.25
C HIS A 211 -19.13 9.77 -10.35
N ALA A 212 -19.94 10.82 -10.50
CA ALA A 212 -19.70 11.87 -11.49
C ALA A 212 -18.41 12.66 -11.22
N PHE A 213 -18.05 12.87 -9.95
CA PHE A 213 -16.80 13.52 -9.57
C PHE A 213 -15.59 12.65 -9.95
N VAL A 214 -15.58 11.37 -9.57
CA VAL A 214 -14.52 10.42 -9.90
C VAL A 214 -14.34 10.31 -11.41
N THR A 215 -15.43 10.13 -12.17
CA THR A 215 -15.39 10.09 -13.64
C THR A 215 -14.69 11.34 -14.18
N LYS A 216 -15.16 12.53 -13.79
CA LYS A 216 -14.64 13.79 -14.34
C LYS A 216 -13.17 14.02 -14.00
N VAL A 217 -12.77 13.74 -12.77
CA VAL A 217 -11.38 13.94 -12.32
C VAL A 217 -10.46 12.93 -13.00
N SER A 218 -10.84 11.66 -13.00
CA SER A 218 -10.07 10.57 -13.61
C SER A 218 -9.84 10.80 -15.10
N GLU A 219 -10.91 11.05 -15.86
CA GLU A 219 -10.80 11.27 -17.32
C GLU A 219 -9.92 12.48 -17.64
N THR A 220 -10.06 13.57 -16.87
CA THR A 220 -9.28 14.78 -17.12
C THR A 220 -7.79 14.57 -16.84
N LEU A 221 -7.46 13.90 -15.73
CA LEU A 221 -6.08 13.59 -15.37
C LEU A 221 -5.45 12.61 -16.38
N ARG A 222 -6.18 11.56 -16.74
CA ARG A 222 -5.76 10.56 -17.72
C ARG A 222 -5.50 11.18 -19.09
N ALA A 223 -6.38 12.05 -19.57
CA ALA A 223 -6.20 12.74 -20.84
C ALA A 223 -4.95 13.64 -20.83
N GLU A 224 -4.68 14.34 -19.74
CA GLU A 224 -3.47 15.17 -19.64
C GLU A 224 -2.20 14.32 -19.58
N GLU A 225 -2.19 13.22 -18.84
CA GLU A 225 -1.04 12.33 -18.76
C GLU A 225 -0.76 11.64 -20.11
N LEU A 226 -1.80 11.19 -20.81
CA LEU A 226 -1.67 10.66 -22.18
C LEU A 226 -1.10 11.71 -23.13
N ARG A 227 -1.54 12.97 -23.03
CA ARG A 227 -1.03 14.07 -23.84
C ARG A 227 0.44 14.39 -23.55
N LEU A 228 0.86 14.35 -22.27
CA LEU A 228 2.21 14.70 -21.84
C LEU A 228 3.21 13.56 -22.01
N HIS A 229 2.77 12.34 -21.72
CA HIS A 229 3.67 11.18 -21.53
C HIS A 229 3.35 10.00 -22.47
N GLY A 230 2.25 10.05 -23.23
CA GLY A 230 1.78 8.93 -24.06
C GLY A 230 1.17 7.76 -23.26
N ARG A 231 1.02 7.93 -21.95
CA ARG A 231 0.48 6.94 -21.00
C ARG A 231 -0.05 7.65 -19.76
N SER A 232 -0.84 6.96 -18.93
CA SER A 232 -1.28 7.47 -17.65
C SER A 232 -0.89 6.55 -16.50
N HIS A 233 -0.70 7.12 -15.31
CA HIS A 233 -0.58 6.36 -14.08
C HIS A 233 -1.91 5.67 -13.75
N LEU A 234 -1.81 4.63 -12.93
CA LEU A 234 -2.98 3.98 -12.35
C LEU A 234 -3.73 4.95 -11.44
N GLN A 235 -5.04 4.77 -11.36
CA GLN A 235 -5.93 5.62 -10.57
C GLN A 235 -6.85 4.78 -9.70
N THR A 236 -7.07 5.24 -8.48
CA THR A 236 -8.01 4.67 -7.52
C THR A 236 -8.67 5.77 -6.70
N VAL A 237 -9.63 5.41 -5.88
CA VAL A 237 -10.08 6.14 -4.70
C VAL A 237 -10.04 5.18 -3.52
N SER A 238 -9.71 5.67 -2.35
CA SER A 238 -9.76 4.85 -1.14
C SER A 238 -11.07 5.01 -0.39
N ALA A 239 -11.49 3.96 0.33
CA ALA A 239 -12.67 3.94 1.15
C ALA A 239 -12.40 3.46 2.57
N PHE A 240 -13.11 4.04 3.52
CA PHE A 240 -13.09 3.64 4.92
C PHE A 240 -13.99 2.41 5.12
N HIS A 241 -13.42 1.25 5.39
CA HIS A 241 -14.14 -0.02 5.45
C HIS A 241 -15.41 0.00 6.34
N PRO A 242 -15.42 0.61 7.54
CA PRO A 242 -16.66 0.67 8.33
C PRO A 242 -17.85 1.31 7.62
N ASN A 243 -17.61 2.26 6.71
CA ASN A 243 -18.69 2.84 5.91
C ASN A 243 -19.17 1.89 4.81
N LEU A 244 -18.28 1.07 4.22
CA LEU A 244 -18.66 0.02 3.26
C LEU A 244 -19.55 -1.05 3.91
N VAL A 245 -19.32 -1.35 5.18
CA VAL A 245 -20.20 -2.26 5.95
C VAL A 245 -21.57 -1.63 6.19
N ALA A 246 -21.59 -0.34 6.53
CA ALA A 246 -22.84 0.39 6.80
C ALA A 246 -23.67 0.64 5.52
N ASP A 247 -22.99 0.87 4.39
CA ASP A 247 -23.61 1.09 3.08
C ASP A 247 -22.86 0.33 1.97
N PRO A 248 -23.21 -0.91 1.68
CA PRO A 248 -22.58 -1.72 0.63
C PRO A 248 -22.68 -1.13 -0.79
N ALA A 249 -23.60 -0.18 -1.04
CA ALA A 249 -23.71 0.47 -2.34
C ALA A 249 -22.48 1.33 -2.68
N LEU A 250 -21.72 1.77 -1.68
CA LEU A 250 -20.42 2.42 -1.85
C LEU A 250 -19.43 1.56 -2.66
N GLY A 251 -19.58 0.25 -2.61
CA GLY A 251 -18.75 -0.70 -3.36
C GLY A 251 -18.78 -0.49 -4.87
N GLU A 252 -19.87 0.02 -5.43
CA GLU A 252 -19.94 0.32 -6.87
C GLU A 252 -18.91 1.36 -7.30
N VAL A 253 -18.65 2.39 -6.48
CA VAL A 253 -17.62 3.40 -6.77
C VAL A 253 -16.21 2.86 -6.51
N ILE A 254 -16.03 2.08 -5.45
CA ILE A 254 -14.70 1.66 -5.00
C ILE A 254 -14.20 0.46 -5.83
N PHE A 255 -15.02 -0.57 -5.96
CA PHE A 255 -14.60 -1.83 -6.59
C PHE A 255 -14.84 -1.87 -8.10
N ARG A 256 -15.92 -1.21 -8.59
CA ARG A 256 -16.41 -1.41 -9.96
C ARG A 256 -16.40 -0.18 -10.85
N HIS A 257 -16.02 1.00 -10.33
CA HIS A 257 -16.00 2.22 -11.13
C HIS A 257 -15.11 2.05 -12.40
N PRO A 258 -15.66 2.31 -13.61
CA PRO A 258 -14.96 1.98 -14.86
C PRO A 258 -13.71 2.84 -15.11
N ALA A 259 -13.63 4.03 -14.52
CA ALA A 259 -12.48 4.93 -14.68
C ALA A 259 -11.33 4.61 -13.72
N LEU A 260 -11.51 3.69 -12.76
CA LEU A 260 -10.48 3.29 -11.79
C LEU A 260 -9.81 1.98 -12.20
N ASP A 261 -8.52 1.87 -11.94
CA ASP A 261 -7.68 0.75 -12.38
C ASP A 261 -7.59 -0.34 -11.30
N PHE A 262 -7.63 0.01 -10.03
CA PHE A 262 -7.57 -0.94 -8.90
C PHE A 262 -8.44 -0.47 -7.74
N ALA A 263 -8.79 -1.41 -6.86
CA ALA A 263 -9.55 -1.12 -5.65
C ALA A 263 -8.63 -0.86 -4.46
N SER A 264 -9.00 0.12 -3.64
CA SER A 264 -8.26 0.53 -2.46
C SER A 264 -9.20 0.71 -1.28
N ILE A 265 -8.92 0.00 -0.19
CA ILE A 265 -9.70 0.06 1.05
C ILE A 265 -8.82 0.42 2.23
N HIS A 266 -9.43 0.96 3.29
CA HIS A 266 -8.78 1.23 4.56
C HIS A 266 -9.39 0.33 5.62
N LEU A 267 -8.57 -0.58 6.17
CA LEU A 267 -9.03 -1.55 7.14
C LEU A 267 -8.94 -1.00 8.56
N TYR A 268 -10.09 -0.65 9.09
CA TYR A 268 -10.29 -0.27 10.48
C TYR A 268 -11.47 -1.06 11.03
N GLU A 269 -11.27 -1.73 12.15
CA GLU A 269 -12.31 -2.53 12.80
C GLU A 269 -12.08 -2.55 14.30
N PRO A 270 -13.07 -2.12 15.11
CA PRO A 270 -12.95 -2.10 16.56
C PRO A 270 -12.63 -3.49 17.13
N GLU A 271 -11.88 -3.51 18.25
CA GLU A 271 -11.50 -4.73 19.00
C GLU A 271 -10.60 -5.72 18.26
N THR A 272 -10.37 -5.53 16.97
CA THR A 272 -9.51 -6.36 16.14
C THR A 272 -8.32 -5.56 15.57
N ILE A 273 -8.52 -4.79 14.49
CA ILE A 273 -7.45 -4.01 13.87
C ILE A 273 -7.15 -2.75 14.68
N ASP A 274 -8.16 -2.05 15.18
CA ASP A 274 -7.99 -0.77 15.86
C ASP A 274 -7.52 -0.89 17.31
N ALA A 275 -7.99 -1.90 18.02
CA ALA A 275 -7.67 -2.13 19.44
C ALA A 275 -7.53 -3.64 19.69
N PRO A 276 -6.48 -4.29 19.17
CA PRO A 276 -6.36 -5.72 19.22
C PRO A 276 -6.19 -6.24 20.65
N GLY A 277 -7.02 -7.21 21.04
CA GLY A 277 -6.93 -7.90 22.33
C GLY A 277 -5.83 -8.96 22.36
N HIS A 278 -5.50 -9.54 21.20
CA HIS A 278 -4.38 -10.46 20.99
C HIS A 278 -3.76 -10.25 19.62
N SER A 279 -2.53 -10.71 19.41
CA SER A 279 -1.76 -10.39 18.20
C SER A 279 -2.25 -11.06 16.92
N LEU A 280 -3.18 -12.03 17.02
CA LEU A 280 -3.79 -12.70 15.88
C LEU A 280 -5.06 -11.99 15.38
N ALA A 281 -5.80 -11.30 16.25
CA ALA A 281 -7.06 -10.64 15.91
C ALA A 281 -6.98 -9.71 14.67
N PRO A 282 -5.94 -8.87 14.50
CA PRO A 282 -5.83 -8.05 13.29
C PRO A 282 -5.67 -8.87 12.01
N ALA A 283 -4.96 -10.00 12.07
CA ALA A 283 -4.76 -10.88 10.93
C ALA A 283 -6.05 -11.62 10.54
N GLU A 284 -6.80 -12.11 11.53
CA GLU A 284 -8.11 -12.76 11.32
C GLU A 284 -9.09 -11.81 10.64
N ALA A 285 -9.19 -10.58 11.16
CA ALA A 285 -10.01 -9.53 10.56
C ALA A 285 -9.53 -9.19 9.14
N THR A 286 -8.23 -8.97 8.95
CA THR A 286 -7.66 -8.66 7.63
C THR A 286 -7.96 -9.77 6.62
N ALA A 287 -7.73 -11.04 6.98
CA ALA A 287 -8.01 -12.17 6.09
C ALA A 287 -9.48 -12.21 5.66
N ARG A 288 -10.41 -12.03 6.60
CA ARG A 288 -11.84 -11.98 6.32
C ARG A 288 -12.21 -10.80 5.41
N LEU A 289 -11.81 -9.59 5.80
CA LEU A 289 -12.17 -8.36 5.10
C LEU A 289 -11.58 -8.28 3.68
N MET A 290 -10.36 -8.77 3.49
CA MET A 290 -9.72 -8.83 2.18
C MET A 290 -10.47 -9.78 1.24
N ARG A 291 -10.94 -10.93 1.72
CA ARG A 291 -11.75 -11.86 0.91
C ARG A 291 -13.11 -11.28 0.55
N GLU A 292 -13.78 -10.66 1.51
CA GLU A 292 -15.07 -9.98 1.28
C GLU A 292 -14.94 -8.86 0.24
N ALA A 293 -13.84 -8.11 0.27
CA ALA A 293 -13.53 -7.07 -0.71
C ALA A 293 -13.16 -7.66 -2.08
N ALA A 294 -12.35 -8.72 -2.12
CA ALA A 294 -11.96 -9.38 -3.36
C ALA A 294 -13.18 -9.94 -4.12
N ALA A 295 -14.17 -10.47 -3.41
CA ALA A 295 -15.41 -10.96 -4.00
C ALA A 295 -16.24 -9.86 -4.69
N GLN A 296 -16.03 -8.60 -4.36
CA GLN A 296 -16.70 -7.46 -4.98
C GLN A 296 -15.93 -6.89 -6.19
N CYS A 297 -14.65 -7.19 -6.32
CA CYS A 297 -13.83 -6.72 -7.44
C CYS A 297 -14.18 -7.46 -8.74
N PRO A 298 -14.20 -6.77 -9.88
CA PRO A 298 -14.21 -7.44 -11.18
C PRO A 298 -12.97 -8.34 -11.35
N PRO A 299 -13.09 -9.44 -12.10
CA PRO A 299 -11.94 -10.28 -12.42
C PRO A 299 -10.76 -9.47 -12.97
N GLY A 300 -9.56 -9.80 -12.52
CA GLY A 300 -8.32 -9.15 -12.95
C GLY A 300 -8.06 -7.77 -12.34
N ARG A 301 -8.96 -7.21 -11.54
CA ARG A 301 -8.73 -5.92 -10.86
C ARG A 301 -7.91 -6.11 -9.57
N PRO A 302 -6.72 -5.50 -9.45
CA PRO A 302 -5.97 -5.55 -8.21
C PRO A 302 -6.74 -4.92 -7.05
N LEU A 303 -6.55 -5.48 -5.86
CA LEU A 303 -7.09 -4.98 -4.59
C LEU A 303 -5.94 -4.80 -3.61
N MET A 304 -5.93 -3.67 -2.91
CA MET A 304 -5.02 -3.46 -1.79
C MET A 304 -5.70 -2.75 -0.63
N ASP A 305 -5.26 -3.08 0.58
CA ASP A 305 -5.46 -2.25 1.75
C ASP A 305 -4.38 -1.17 1.75
N SER A 306 -4.76 0.06 1.47
CA SER A 306 -3.82 1.17 1.40
C SER A 306 -3.67 1.92 2.73
N GLU A 307 -4.47 1.56 3.74
CA GLU A 307 -4.34 2.09 5.09
C GLU A 307 -5.01 1.19 6.13
N HIS A 308 -4.29 0.87 7.21
CA HIS A 308 -4.86 0.16 8.36
C HIS A 308 -4.27 0.63 9.69
N GLY A 309 -5.03 0.35 10.79
CA GLY A 309 -4.62 0.64 12.16
C GLY A 309 -3.46 -0.21 12.69
N PRO A 310 -3.29 -0.21 14.02
CA PRO A 310 -4.26 0.19 15.04
C PRO A 310 -4.24 1.69 15.34
N VAL A 311 -5.41 2.27 15.55
CA VAL A 311 -5.57 3.64 16.04
C VAL A 311 -6.22 3.72 17.41
N HIS A 312 -6.65 2.61 17.97
CA HIS A 312 -7.37 2.39 19.24
C HIS A 312 -8.63 3.28 19.35
N THR A 313 -8.43 4.56 19.59
CA THR A 313 -9.44 5.61 19.35
C THR A 313 -8.76 6.83 18.74
N PHE A 314 -9.43 7.54 17.86
CA PHE A 314 -8.91 8.80 17.31
C PHE A 314 -8.76 9.90 18.38
N ALA A 315 -9.40 9.75 19.54
CA ALA A 315 -9.28 10.65 20.67
C ALA A 315 -8.03 10.39 21.52
N ASP A 316 -7.59 9.13 21.63
CA ASP A 316 -6.42 8.74 22.42
C ASP A 316 -5.15 8.74 21.57
N ARG A 317 -4.41 9.85 21.61
CA ARG A 317 -3.15 10.03 20.87
C ARG A 317 -1.92 9.56 21.66
N GLY A 318 -2.08 9.25 22.94
CA GLY A 318 -0.98 8.91 23.82
C GLY A 318 -0.74 7.42 23.99
N THR A 319 -1.75 6.59 23.76
CA THR A 319 -1.63 5.14 23.94
C THR A 319 -0.88 4.50 22.77
N THR A 320 0.16 3.78 23.09
CA THR A 320 0.91 2.92 22.14
C THR A 320 0.78 1.47 22.58
N LEU A 321 0.78 0.57 21.61
CA LEU A 321 0.89 -0.87 21.90
C LEU A 321 2.32 -1.20 22.33
N PRO A 322 2.53 -2.22 23.18
CA PRO A 322 3.87 -2.73 23.44
C PRO A 322 4.57 -3.12 22.13
N GLU A 323 5.85 -2.77 21.97
CA GLU A 323 6.57 -2.91 20.69
C GLU A 323 6.55 -4.32 20.10
N SER A 324 6.77 -5.35 20.96
CA SER A 324 6.75 -6.75 20.51
C SER A 324 5.36 -7.19 20.04
N PHE A 325 4.34 -6.75 20.75
CA PHE A 325 2.93 -7.02 20.41
C PHE A 325 2.53 -6.32 19.11
N ASP A 326 2.84 -5.03 18.97
CA ASP A 326 2.54 -4.26 17.76
C ASP A 326 3.29 -4.79 16.54
N THR A 327 4.54 -5.21 16.71
CA THR A 327 5.33 -5.87 15.65
C THR A 327 4.70 -7.21 15.23
N ALA A 328 4.18 -7.99 16.17
CA ALA A 328 3.51 -9.24 15.85
C ALA A 328 2.20 -8.99 15.08
N CYS A 329 1.39 -8.02 15.52
CA CYS A 329 0.18 -7.60 14.80
C CYS A 329 0.51 -7.14 13.38
N PHE A 330 1.50 -6.26 13.22
CA PHE A 330 1.94 -5.76 11.92
C PHE A 330 2.37 -6.89 10.97
N ARG A 331 3.26 -7.77 11.43
CA ARG A 331 3.73 -8.91 10.64
C ARG A 331 2.58 -9.82 10.21
N ARG A 332 1.73 -10.22 11.14
CA ARG A 332 0.59 -11.11 10.89
C ARG A 332 -0.42 -10.50 9.91
N THR A 333 -0.72 -9.22 10.05
CA THR A 333 -1.57 -8.48 9.11
C THR A 333 -1.01 -8.50 7.69
N GLN A 334 0.30 -8.29 7.50
CA GLN A 334 0.93 -8.32 6.17
C GLN A 334 0.75 -9.68 5.48
N TRP A 335 0.96 -10.77 6.20
CA TRP A 335 0.82 -12.10 5.65
C TRP A 335 -0.64 -12.49 5.41
N ALA A 336 -1.54 -12.11 6.31
CA ALA A 336 -2.97 -12.31 6.11
C ALA A 336 -3.48 -11.56 4.88
N HIS A 337 -3.02 -10.32 4.65
CA HIS A 337 -3.35 -9.51 3.47
C HIS A 337 -2.89 -10.22 2.19
N LEU A 338 -1.60 -10.61 2.11
CA LEU A 338 -1.04 -11.26 0.92
C LEU A 338 -1.73 -12.61 0.63
N ALA A 339 -1.90 -13.45 1.65
CA ALA A 339 -2.49 -14.78 1.51
C ALA A 339 -4.01 -14.75 1.30
N SER A 340 -4.66 -13.61 1.47
CA SER A 340 -6.10 -13.45 1.21
C SER A 340 -6.40 -12.70 -0.10
N GLY A 341 -5.45 -12.65 -1.02
CA GLY A 341 -5.64 -12.11 -2.37
C GLY A 341 -5.30 -10.62 -2.52
N GLY A 342 -4.80 -9.96 -1.47
CA GLY A 342 -4.34 -8.58 -1.55
C GLY A 342 -3.03 -8.42 -2.33
N ALA A 343 -2.85 -7.32 -3.04
CA ALA A 343 -1.60 -6.96 -3.67
C ALA A 343 -0.65 -6.36 -2.62
N GLY A 344 0.40 -7.12 -2.25
CA GLY A 344 1.35 -6.74 -1.20
C GLY A 344 0.89 -7.12 0.21
N GLY A 345 1.39 -6.41 1.21
CA GLY A 345 1.16 -6.70 2.64
C GLY A 345 0.19 -5.76 3.35
N GLY A 346 -0.50 -4.90 2.61
CA GLY A 346 -1.24 -3.78 3.22
C GLY A 346 -0.32 -2.67 3.72
N MET A 347 -0.88 -1.49 3.95
CA MET A 347 -0.11 -0.29 4.29
C MET A 347 -0.50 0.26 5.66
N ARG A 348 0.31 -0.04 6.67
CA ARG A 348 0.13 0.48 8.03
C ARG A 348 0.11 2.01 8.06
N TRP A 349 -0.83 2.58 8.80
CA TRP A 349 -0.85 3.99 9.20
C TRP A 349 -0.23 4.14 10.60
N PRO A 350 1.01 4.62 10.74
CA PRO A 350 1.64 4.81 12.05
C PRO A 350 1.12 6.08 12.74
N TYR A 351 -0.15 6.09 13.07
CA TYR A 351 -0.84 7.26 13.61
C TYR A 351 -0.39 7.62 15.03
N ARG A 352 0.00 6.62 15.83
CA ARG A 352 0.38 6.84 17.22
C ARG A 352 1.79 7.39 17.31
N HIS A 353 2.01 8.26 18.31
CA HIS A 353 3.35 8.79 18.61
C HIS A 353 4.35 7.63 18.79
N PRO A 354 5.54 7.69 18.19
CA PRO A 354 6.16 8.83 17.47
C PRO A 354 5.82 8.95 15.97
N HIS A 355 4.82 8.27 15.44
CA HIS A 355 4.43 8.26 14.02
C HIS A 355 5.52 7.71 13.08
N VAL A 356 6.16 6.66 13.51
CA VAL A 356 7.17 5.91 12.75
C VAL A 356 6.93 4.42 12.93
N LEU A 357 7.38 3.61 11.97
CA LEU A 357 7.43 2.17 12.16
C LEU A 357 8.60 1.78 13.06
N LEU A 358 8.41 0.71 13.82
CA LEU A 358 9.49 0.12 14.63
C LEU A 358 10.51 -0.59 13.72
N PRO A 359 11.80 -0.64 14.09
CA PRO A 359 12.81 -1.34 13.31
C PRO A 359 12.45 -2.82 13.01
N ALA A 360 11.81 -3.51 13.93
CA ALA A 360 11.35 -4.88 13.73
C ALA A 360 10.22 -5.00 12.67
N MET A 361 9.44 -3.95 12.45
CA MET A 361 8.45 -3.89 11.37
C MET A 361 9.11 -3.77 10.00
N HIS A 362 10.21 -3.03 9.87
CA HIS A 362 11.02 -3.01 8.63
C HIS A 362 11.64 -4.38 8.34
N VAL A 363 12.06 -5.10 9.37
CA VAL A 363 12.49 -6.51 9.21
C VAL A 363 11.33 -7.37 8.68
N ALA A 364 10.10 -7.20 9.20
CA ALA A 364 8.94 -7.93 8.71
C ALA A 364 8.63 -7.60 7.22
N GLN A 365 8.78 -6.34 6.80
CA GLN A 365 8.67 -5.95 5.38
C GLN A 365 9.72 -6.66 4.52
N ARG A 366 10.96 -6.75 4.99
CA ARG A 366 12.02 -7.49 4.30
C ARG A 366 11.71 -8.99 4.18
N MET A 367 11.12 -9.60 5.20
CA MET A 367 10.72 -11.02 5.13
C MET A 367 9.64 -11.21 4.06
N LEU A 368 8.63 -10.35 4.04
CA LEU A 368 7.61 -10.38 3.00
C LEU A 368 8.24 -10.20 1.61
N ALA A 369 9.07 -9.18 1.41
CA ALA A 369 9.74 -8.91 0.14
C ALA A 369 10.57 -10.11 -0.35
N SER A 370 11.24 -10.83 0.57
CA SER A 370 12.05 -11.99 0.25
C SER A 370 11.23 -13.23 -0.20
N PHE A 371 9.95 -13.28 0.16
CA PHE A 371 9.03 -14.36 -0.23
C PHE A 371 8.46 -14.14 -1.65
N LEU A 372 8.27 -12.90 -2.06
CA LEU A 372 7.57 -12.58 -3.31
C LEU A 372 8.13 -13.26 -4.56
N PRO A 373 9.47 -13.45 -4.74
CA PRO A 373 10.02 -14.12 -5.90
C PRO A 373 9.68 -15.62 -6.01
N LEU A 374 9.09 -16.22 -4.98
CA LEU A 374 8.71 -17.64 -4.98
C LEU A 374 7.45 -17.93 -5.80
N ILE A 375 6.70 -16.89 -6.21
CA ILE A 375 5.40 -17.01 -6.89
C ILE A 375 5.45 -16.26 -8.22
N ASP A 376 4.84 -16.82 -9.25
CA ASP A 376 4.59 -16.08 -10.51
C ASP A 376 3.30 -15.30 -10.43
N TRP A 377 3.38 -14.12 -9.84
CA TRP A 377 2.23 -13.22 -9.63
C TRP A 377 1.54 -12.74 -10.92
N ARG A 378 2.20 -12.82 -12.06
CA ARG A 378 1.63 -12.39 -13.35
C ARG A 378 0.55 -13.32 -13.86
N HIS A 379 0.62 -14.59 -13.47
CA HIS A 379 -0.26 -15.66 -13.95
C HIS A 379 -1.01 -16.33 -12.79
N PHE A 380 -1.24 -15.61 -11.72
CA PHE A 380 -1.80 -16.12 -10.49
C PHE A 380 -3.18 -15.48 -10.22
N ASP A 381 -4.26 -16.24 -10.34
CA ASP A 381 -5.63 -15.76 -10.15
C ASP A 381 -5.96 -15.45 -8.69
N ARG A 382 -5.27 -16.06 -7.74
CA ARG A 382 -5.39 -15.77 -6.29
C ARG A 382 -6.81 -15.92 -5.72
N ALA A 383 -7.59 -16.88 -6.20
CA ALA A 383 -8.89 -17.18 -5.63
C ALA A 383 -8.75 -17.65 -4.16
N PRO A 384 -9.69 -17.34 -3.26
CA PRO A 384 -9.67 -17.84 -1.89
C PRO A 384 -9.64 -19.37 -1.83
N LEU A 385 -8.84 -19.93 -0.90
CA LEU A 385 -8.69 -21.37 -0.72
C LEU A 385 -9.61 -21.97 0.37
N GLU A 386 -10.51 -21.24 0.98
CA GLU A 386 -11.27 -21.65 2.18
C GLU A 386 -11.95 -23.02 2.05
N GLU A 387 -12.58 -23.31 0.91
CA GLU A 387 -13.22 -24.61 0.64
C GLU A 387 -12.24 -25.67 0.14
N ARG A 388 -11.01 -25.28 -0.18
CA ARG A 388 -9.98 -26.12 -0.77
C ARG A 388 -8.80 -26.38 0.18
N LEU A 389 -8.74 -25.67 1.31
CA LEU A 389 -7.65 -25.74 2.30
C LEU A 389 -8.17 -26.37 3.58
N THR A 390 -7.57 -27.51 3.97
CA THR A 390 -7.80 -28.12 5.27
C THR A 390 -6.49 -28.23 6.02
N VAL A 391 -6.46 -27.77 7.26
CA VAL A 391 -5.27 -27.88 8.12
C VAL A 391 -5.63 -28.69 9.37
N HIS A 392 -5.03 -29.85 9.49
CA HIS A 392 -5.23 -30.78 10.62
C HIS A 392 -4.19 -30.50 11.72
N ASP A 393 -4.58 -30.78 12.96
CA ASP A 393 -3.72 -30.63 14.15
C ASP A 393 -3.15 -29.20 14.29
N PHE A 394 -3.95 -28.18 13.96
CA PHE A 394 -3.58 -26.77 14.01
C PHE A 394 -4.60 -25.96 14.81
N SER A 395 -4.10 -25.05 15.62
CA SER A 395 -4.91 -24.05 16.32
C SER A 395 -4.35 -22.66 16.05
N GLY A 396 -5.11 -21.85 15.31
CA GLY A 396 -4.72 -20.51 14.86
C GLY A 396 -5.41 -20.13 13.57
N LEU A 397 -4.92 -19.07 12.92
CA LEU A 397 -5.38 -18.64 11.62
C LEU A 397 -4.62 -19.39 10.52
N ALA A 398 -5.37 -20.09 9.67
CA ALA A 398 -4.90 -20.58 8.37
C ALA A 398 -5.66 -19.84 7.28
N CYS A 399 -4.99 -19.12 6.41
CA CYS A 399 -5.58 -18.46 5.26
C CYS A 399 -4.72 -18.68 4.02
N GLY A 400 -5.36 -18.69 2.85
CA GLY A 400 -4.66 -18.89 1.59
C GLY A 400 -5.43 -18.43 0.38
N CYS A 401 -4.69 -18.12 -0.69
CA CYS A 401 -5.21 -17.91 -2.03
C CYS A 401 -4.47 -18.82 -3.01
N GLY A 402 -5.16 -19.22 -4.07
CA GLY A 402 -4.61 -20.15 -5.05
C GLY A 402 -5.43 -20.23 -6.32
N ASP A 403 -4.83 -20.83 -7.33
CA ASP A 403 -5.48 -21.27 -8.56
C ASP A 403 -5.30 -22.78 -8.76
N ALA A 404 -5.35 -23.26 -9.98
CA ALA A 404 -5.11 -24.67 -10.28
C ALA A 404 -3.60 -25.05 -10.27
N ARG A 405 -2.70 -24.09 -10.22
CA ARG A 405 -1.25 -24.29 -10.38
C ARG A 405 -0.39 -23.76 -9.25
N GLN A 406 -0.86 -22.75 -8.55
CA GLN A 406 -0.09 -22.07 -7.50
C GLN A 406 -0.94 -21.84 -6.26
N ALA A 407 -0.29 -21.78 -5.10
CA ALA A 407 -0.95 -21.36 -3.86
C ALA A 407 0.02 -20.61 -2.95
N VAL A 408 -0.54 -19.65 -2.20
CA VAL A 408 0.11 -18.97 -1.09
C VAL A 408 -0.73 -19.19 0.15
N ILE A 409 -0.12 -19.71 1.21
CA ILE A 409 -0.79 -19.99 2.48
C ILE A 409 -0.02 -19.32 3.60
N ALA A 410 -0.73 -18.76 4.57
CA ALA A 410 -0.18 -18.27 5.83
C ALA A 410 -0.79 -19.06 6.98
N LEU A 411 0.09 -19.60 7.84
CA LEU A 411 -0.27 -20.28 9.09
C LEU A 411 0.24 -19.43 10.27
N MET A 412 -0.67 -19.01 11.12
CA MET A 412 -0.38 -18.17 12.29
C MET A 412 -0.95 -18.86 13.53
N PRO A 413 -0.13 -19.61 14.28
CA PRO A 413 -0.61 -20.36 15.44
C PRO A 413 -1.02 -19.41 16.58
N HIS A 414 -1.98 -19.86 17.40
CA HIS A 414 -2.20 -19.25 18.71
C HIS A 414 -0.95 -19.42 19.58
N GLU A 415 -0.69 -18.49 20.48
CA GLU A 415 0.46 -18.52 21.39
C GLU A 415 0.53 -19.79 22.26
N THR A 416 -0.62 -20.40 22.51
CA THR A 416 -0.75 -21.67 23.26
C THR A 416 -0.49 -22.92 22.43
N HIS A 417 -0.34 -22.78 21.10
CA HIS A 417 -0.10 -23.91 20.22
C HIS A 417 1.34 -24.44 20.38
N GLY A 418 1.46 -25.67 20.86
CA GLY A 418 2.77 -26.32 20.99
C GLY A 418 3.39 -26.68 19.65
N PRO A 419 4.66 -27.15 19.63
CA PRO A 419 5.32 -27.60 18.40
C PRO A 419 4.68 -28.90 17.92
N THR A 420 3.76 -28.77 16.98
CA THR A 420 3.03 -29.89 16.38
C THR A 420 3.22 -29.87 14.87
N ALA A 421 3.39 -31.05 14.29
CA ALA A 421 3.32 -31.20 12.83
C ALA A 421 1.86 -31.07 12.40
N SER A 422 1.58 -30.07 11.60
CA SER A 422 0.27 -29.86 10.99
C SER A 422 0.24 -30.44 9.59
N ARG A 423 -0.80 -31.18 9.25
CA ARG A 423 -1.03 -31.73 7.91
C ARG A 423 -1.94 -30.78 7.14
N ILE A 424 -1.44 -30.27 6.03
CA ILE A 424 -2.13 -29.32 5.15
C ILE A 424 -2.57 -30.07 3.90
N GLU A 425 -3.84 -29.97 3.59
CA GLU A 425 -4.43 -30.52 2.36
C GLU A 425 -4.95 -29.36 1.49
N ILE A 426 -4.55 -29.36 0.22
CA ILE A 426 -5.01 -28.37 -0.76
C ILE A 426 -5.62 -29.12 -1.93
N ALA A 427 -6.92 -28.98 -2.12
CA ALA A 427 -7.66 -29.62 -3.20
C ALA A 427 -7.67 -28.80 -4.50
N GLY A 428 -7.85 -29.47 -5.64
CA GLY A 428 -8.09 -28.84 -6.94
C GLY A 428 -6.86 -28.21 -7.58
N LEU A 429 -5.65 -28.70 -7.27
CA LEU A 429 -4.45 -28.43 -8.05
C LEU A 429 -4.40 -29.34 -9.28
N GLU A 430 -3.75 -28.91 -10.35
CA GLU A 430 -3.43 -29.76 -11.50
C GLU A 430 -2.59 -30.94 -11.04
N HIS A 431 -2.77 -32.10 -11.72
CA HIS A 431 -1.97 -33.28 -11.40
C HIS A 431 -0.52 -33.05 -11.78
N GLY A 432 0.40 -33.25 -10.85
CA GLY A 432 1.83 -33.06 -11.09
C GLY A 432 2.67 -32.97 -9.83
N CYS A 433 3.92 -32.61 -10.04
CA CYS A 433 4.87 -32.31 -8.98
C CYS A 433 4.92 -30.82 -8.64
N TYR A 434 5.01 -30.51 -7.37
CA TYR A 434 5.04 -29.15 -6.86
C TYR A 434 6.27 -28.92 -5.97
N SER A 435 6.90 -27.78 -6.17
CA SER A 435 7.84 -27.22 -5.20
C SER A 435 7.06 -26.54 -4.09
N VAL A 436 7.34 -26.92 -2.87
CA VAL A 436 6.75 -26.36 -1.65
C VAL A 436 7.86 -25.69 -0.84
N THR A 437 7.81 -24.38 -0.75
CA THR A 437 8.75 -23.61 0.07
C THR A 437 8.02 -23.05 1.30
N GLN A 438 8.43 -23.52 2.47
CA GLN A 438 7.96 -23.03 3.76
C GLN A 438 8.93 -21.98 4.28
N VAL A 439 8.42 -20.82 4.67
CA VAL A 439 9.21 -19.67 5.14
C VAL A 439 8.75 -19.28 6.53
N ASN A 440 9.65 -19.30 7.49
CA ASN A 440 9.40 -18.71 8.80
C ASN A 440 9.32 -17.19 8.66
N THR A 441 8.17 -16.60 8.99
CA THR A 441 7.91 -15.17 8.75
C THR A 441 8.67 -14.23 9.68
N VAL A 442 9.28 -14.77 10.75
CA VAL A 442 10.08 -14.01 11.72
C VAL A 442 11.56 -14.03 11.36
N THR A 443 12.09 -15.23 11.07
CA THR A 443 13.53 -15.45 10.87
C THR A 443 13.94 -15.45 9.40
N GLY A 444 13.00 -15.70 8.48
CA GLY A 444 13.26 -15.92 7.07
C GLY A 444 13.85 -17.30 6.75
N ALA A 445 13.94 -18.19 7.75
CA ALA A 445 14.42 -19.57 7.52
C ALA A 445 13.48 -20.28 6.53
N ARG A 446 14.07 -21.04 5.61
CA ARG A 446 13.36 -21.72 4.53
C ARG A 446 13.55 -23.22 4.61
N GLU A 447 12.49 -23.94 4.29
CA GLU A 447 12.49 -25.38 4.07
C GLU A 447 11.81 -25.64 2.72
N GLU A 448 12.47 -26.42 1.87
CA GLU A 448 12.01 -26.74 0.53
C GLU A 448 11.77 -28.24 0.40
N SER A 449 10.69 -28.62 -0.25
CA SER A 449 10.34 -29.99 -0.56
C SER A 449 9.66 -30.09 -1.91
N ALA A 450 9.75 -31.26 -2.55
CA ALA A 450 8.97 -31.59 -3.73
C ALA A 450 7.89 -32.60 -3.36
N VAL A 451 6.66 -32.31 -3.79
CA VAL A 451 5.48 -33.10 -3.42
C VAL A 451 4.60 -33.34 -4.63
N HIS A 452 4.18 -34.59 -4.84
CA HIS A 452 3.18 -34.92 -5.86
C HIS A 452 1.75 -34.76 -5.36
N THR A 453 0.87 -34.28 -6.24
CA THR A 453 -0.57 -34.36 -6.00
C THR A 453 -1.04 -35.82 -6.03
N HIS A 454 -2.06 -36.12 -5.21
CA HIS A 454 -2.84 -37.35 -5.35
C HIS A 454 -3.63 -37.36 -6.67
N GLN A 455 -4.21 -38.53 -7.05
CA GLN A 455 -4.96 -38.70 -8.30
C GLN A 455 -6.18 -37.76 -8.41
N ASP A 456 -6.73 -37.32 -7.27
CA ASP A 456 -7.85 -36.38 -7.19
C ASP A 456 -7.43 -34.91 -7.24
N GLY A 457 -6.15 -34.60 -7.46
CA GLY A 457 -5.63 -33.23 -7.47
C GLY A 457 -5.40 -32.66 -6.08
N THR A 458 -5.39 -33.47 -5.02
CA THR A 458 -5.08 -33.00 -3.66
C THR A 458 -3.58 -33.05 -3.42
N LEU A 459 -3.02 -31.94 -2.95
CA LEU A 459 -1.63 -31.87 -2.45
C LEU A 459 -1.64 -31.97 -0.93
N VAL A 460 -0.77 -32.80 -0.38
CA VAL A 460 -0.61 -32.95 1.08
C VAL A 460 0.79 -32.51 1.49
N VAL A 461 0.85 -31.52 2.37
CA VAL A 461 2.10 -30.94 2.89
C VAL A 461 2.14 -31.10 4.41
N LEU A 462 3.31 -31.42 4.96
CA LEU A 462 3.56 -31.36 6.39
C LEU A 462 4.27 -30.07 6.75
N ALA A 463 3.78 -29.35 7.75
CA ALA A 463 4.37 -28.12 8.25
C ALA A 463 4.64 -28.22 9.75
N MET A 464 5.86 -27.86 10.16
CA MET A 464 6.25 -27.80 11.58
C MET A 464 6.05 -26.38 12.10
N CYS A 465 4.89 -26.11 12.64
CA CYS A 465 4.54 -24.77 13.15
C CYS A 465 5.17 -24.39 14.50
N ALA A 466 5.99 -25.19 15.13
CA ALA A 466 6.78 -24.94 16.35
C ALA A 466 6.46 -23.61 17.13
N GLY A 467 5.20 -23.18 17.18
CA GLY A 467 4.76 -21.91 17.75
C GLY A 467 5.12 -20.66 16.93
N GLN A 468 5.55 -20.81 15.67
CA GLN A 468 5.97 -19.71 14.81
C GLN A 468 5.08 -19.58 13.58
N ASP A 469 4.91 -18.35 13.10
CA ASP A 469 4.14 -18.06 11.89
C ASP A 469 4.92 -18.56 10.64
N LEU A 470 4.23 -19.26 9.73
CA LEU A 470 4.78 -19.75 8.47
C LEU A 470 4.04 -19.15 7.28
N ALA A 471 4.79 -18.86 6.22
CA ALA A 471 4.26 -18.61 4.87
C ALA A 471 4.69 -19.74 3.96
N ILE A 472 3.80 -20.25 3.11
CA ILE A 472 4.04 -21.38 2.23
C ILE A 472 3.77 -20.96 0.80
N ALA A 473 4.77 -21.11 -0.06
CA ALA A 473 4.66 -20.96 -1.50
C ALA A 473 4.59 -22.36 -2.15
N ILE A 474 3.61 -22.56 -3.02
CA ILE A 474 3.39 -23.79 -3.76
C ILE A 474 3.37 -23.45 -5.25
N THR A 475 4.27 -24.03 -6.02
CA THR A 475 4.43 -23.78 -7.47
C THR A 475 4.75 -25.06 -8.23
N PRO A 476 4.39 -25.19 -9.51
CA PRO A 476 4.76 -26.35 -10.31
C PRO A 476 6.27 -26.60 -10.34
N ALA A 477 6.68 -27.85 -10.19
CA ALA A 477 8.07 -28.30 -10.28
C ALA A 477 8.22 -29.34 -11.41
N PRO A 478 8.32 -28.95 -12.67
CA PRO A 478 8.21 -29.85 -13.81
C PRO A 478 9.31 -30.92 -13.87
N ASP A 479 10.47 -30.70 -13.25
CA ASP A 479 11.66 -31.56 -13.39
C ASP A 479 12.15 -32.23 -12.09
N ALA A 480 11.40 -32.14 -10.98
CA ALA A 480 11.94 -32.44 -9.64
C ALA A 480 11.45 -33.74 -8.98
N CYS A 481 10.64 -34.56 -9.66
CA CYS A 481 10.13 -35.81 -9.05
C CYS A 481 10.49 -37.07 -9.81
#